data_2294ba98daa74792e32e6503a91fb5b9
#
_entry.id   2294ba98daa74792e32e6503a91fb5b9
#
_cell.length_a   1.000
_cell.length_b   1.000
_cell.length_c   1.000
_cell.angle_alpha   90.00
_cell.angle_beta   90.00
_cell.angle_gamma   90.00
#
_symmetry.space_group_name_H-M   'P 1'
#
loop_
_entity.id
_entity.type
_entity.pdbx_description
1 polymer ?
#
loop_
_entity_poly.entity_id
_entity_poly.type
_entity_poly.pdbx_seq_one_letter_code
_entity_poly.pdbx_strand_id
1 'polypeptide(L)'
;MDKISPFQLILSAVFGVSALVGLFIFANFQGFGGSKDQVGSVVIWGTLPTVAMEKGLQELTDLNKDYGKIAYVERSPASFSSDLANALASGVGPALIIISQEMLQPERAKLSLIPFSSMPQRTFLDSFLPIFEVYLTSTGTYGIPFIADPLVLYYNRPMLAAAGAVSAPSTWEAVAGLAPAITKRTDA
;
A
#
# COMPACT_ATOMS: atom_id res chain seq x y z
N MET A 1 52.81 -28.18 -40.53
CA MET A 1 52.42 -27.24 -39.49
C MET A 1 51.97 -25.95 -40.20
N ASP A 2 50.71 -25.77 -40.39
CA ASP A 2 50.17 -24.58 -41.08
C ASP A 2 50.45 -23.32 -40.28
N LYS A 3 51.15 -22.35 -40.90
CA LYS A 3 51.44 -21.07 -40.27
C LYS A 3 50.16 -20.26 -40.17
N ILE A 4 49.70 -20.00 -38.95
CA ILE A 4 48.55 -19.12 -38.67
C ILE A 4 48.85 -17.76 -39.33
N SER A 5 47.90 -17.29 -40.15
CA SER A 5 48.06 -15.99 -40.82
C SER A 5 47.98 -14.85 -39.78
N PRO A 6 48.71 -13.74 -39.98
CA PRO A 6 48.63 -12.59 -39.07
C PRO A 6 47.21 -12.09 -38.87
N PHE A 7 46.36 -12.19 -39.89
CA PHE A 7 44.95 -11.83 -39.84
C PHE A 7 44.16 -12.75 -38.90
N GLN A 8 44.37 -14.07 -38.95
CA GLN A 8 43.72 -15.02 -38.06
C GLN A 8 44.12 -14.81 -36.59
N LEU A 9 45.36 -14.42 -36.32
CA LEU A 9 45.86 -14.15 -35.00
C LEU A 9 45.19 -12.89 -34.39
N ILE A 10 45.11 -11.81 -35.19
CA ILE A 10 44.42 -10.57 -34.79
C ILE A 10 42.94 -10.83 -34.54
N LEU A 11 42.26 -11.54 -35.43
CA LEU A 11 40.87 -11.86 -35.32
C LEU A 11 40.58 -12.68 -34.06
N SER A 12 41.39 -13.70 -33.80
CA SER A 12 41.25 -14.54 -32.60
C SER A 12 41.49 -13.75 -31.31
N ALA A 13 42.47 -12.81 -31.32
CA ALA A 13 42.72 -11.94 -30.18
C ALA A 13 41.53 -11.01 -29.90
N VAL A 14 40.93 -10.38 -30.92
CA VAL A 14 39.76 -9.51 -30.78
C VAL A 14 38.56 -10.29 -30.24
N PHE A 15 38.30 -11.49 -30.77
CA PHE A 15 37.21 -12.33 -30.24
C PHE A 15 37.46 -12.80 -28.82
N GLY A 16 38.70 -13.17 -28.47
CA GLY A 16 39.07 -13.57 -27.12
C GLY A 16 38.89 -12.44 -26.11
N VAL A 17 39.35 -11.22 -26.44
CA VAL A 17 39.16 -10.04 -25.58
C VAL A 17 37.68 -9.70 -25.45
N SER A 18 36.93 -9.72 -26.55
CA SER A 18 35.48 -9.45 -26.50
C SER A 18 34.73 -10.48 -25.66
N ALA A 19 35.07 -11.75 -25.73
CA ALA A 19 34.51 -12.81 -24.92
C ALA A 19 34.82 -12.62 -23.42
N LEU A 20 36.05 -12.24 -23.08
CA LEU A 20 36.47 -11.96 -21.71
C LEU A 20 35.71 -10.72 -21.14
N VAL A 21 35.60 -9.65 -21.93
CA VAL A 21 34.82 -8.47 -21.56
C VAL A 21 33.34 -8.82 -21.36
N GLY A 22 32.77 -9.62 -22.26
CA GLY A 22 31.39 -10.09 -22.14
C GLY A 22 31.19 -10.94 -20.88
N LEU A 23 32.10 -11.88 -20.59
CA LEU A 23 32.09 -12.67 -19.36
C LEU A 23 32.22 -11.80 -18.09
N PHE A 24 33.10 -10.80 -18.14
CA PHE A 24 33.32 -9.88 -17.03
C PHE A 24 32.05 -9.02 -16.78
N ILE A 25 31.45 -8.49 -17.83
CA ILE A 25 30.18 -7.77 -17.74
C ILE A 25 29.08 -8.69 -17.19
N PHE A 26 28.98 -9.93 -17.69
CA PHE A 26 27.97 -10.89 -17.26
C PHE A 26 28.20 -11.34 -15.81
N ALA A 27 29.42 -11.54 -15.37
CA ALA A 27 29.79 -11.91 -14.01
C ALA A 27 29.56 -10.77 -13.01
N ASN A 28 29.70 -9.52 -13.44
CA ASN A 28 29.41 -8.32 -12.62
C ASN A 28 28.00 -7.78 -12.86
N PHE A 29 27.29 -8.29 -13.85
CA PHE A 29 25.88 -7.98 -14.05
C PHE A 29 25.08 -8.68 -12.94
N GLN A 30 24.97 -8.02 -11.81
CA GLN A 30 23.90 -8.32 -10.87
C GLN A 30 22.60 -8.01 -11.62
N GLY A 31 22.04 -9.06 -12.21
CA GLY A 31 20.82 -8.96 -13.00
C GLY A 31 19.75 -8.21 -12.22
N PHE A 32 18.74 -7.72 -12.90
CA PHE A 32 17.51 -7.13 -12.36
C PHE A 32 16.77 -8.03 -11.32
N GLY A 33 17.35 -9.17 -10.94
CA GLY A 33 17.01 -9.98 -9.78
C GLY A 33 17.77 -9.45 -8.57
N GLY A 34 17.35 -8.30 -8.02
CA GLY A 34 17.75 -7.90 -6.67
C GLY A 34 17.50 -9.08 -5.72
N SER A 35 18.42 -9.31 -4.78
CA SER A 35 18.24 -10.28 -3.70
C SER A 35 16.80 -10.22 -3.23
N LYS A 36 16.11 -11.36 -3.21
CA LYS A 36 14.68 -11.46 -2.87
C LYS A 36 14.31 -10.85 -1.52
N ASP A 37 15.30 -10.43 -0.74
CA ASP A 37 15.14 -9.92 0.63
C ASP A 37 15.61 -8.47 0.84
N GLN A 38 16.10 -7.76 -0.19
CA GLN A 38 16.49 -6.36 -0.02
C GLN A 38 15.34 -5.42 -0.43
N VAL A 39 14.81 -4.72 0.55
CA VAL A 39 13.88 -3.61 0.32
C VAL A 39 14.67 -2.46 -0.34
N GLY A 40 14.28 -2.08 -1.55
CA GLY A 40 14.80 -0.88 -2.21
C GLY A 40 14.36 0.41 -1.50
N SER A 41 14.82 1.56 -1.97
CA SER A 41 14.28 2.85 -1.50
C SER A 41 12.81 2.96 -1.88
N VAL A 42 11.93 3.06 -0.90
CA VAL A 42 10.48 3.14 -1.06
C VAL A 42 9.98 4.45 -0.50
N VAL A 43 9.32 5.25 -1.32
CA VAL A 43 8.64 6.47 -0.89
C VAL A 43 7.14 6.19 -0.79
N ILE A 44 6.59 6.45 0.38
CA ILE A 44 5.16 6.31 0.67
C ILE A 44 4.56 7.70 0.83
N TRP A 45 3.50 8.01 0.09
CA TRP A 45 2.71 9.22 0.32
C TRP A 45 1.41 8.89 1.04
N GLY A 46 0.99 9.77 1.94
CA GLY A 46 -0.29 9.63 2.63
C GLY A 46 -0.76 10.93 3.26
N THR A 47 -1.94 10.90 3.84
CA THR A 47 -2.55 12.04 4.52
C THR A 47 -2.53 11.92 6.04
N LEU A 48 -1.94 10.84 6.56
CA LEU A 48 -1.77 10.63 8.00
C LEU A 48 -0.64 11.54 8.53
N PRO A 49 -0.71 11.97 9.80
CA PRO A 49 0.35 12.77 10.40
C PRO A 49 1.69 12.05 10.37
N THR A 50 2.74 12.75 9.95
CA THR A 50 4.12 12.24 9.86
C THR A 50 4.58 11.59 11.17
N VAL A 51 4.28 12.22 12.31
CA VAL A 51 4.67 11.72 13.65
C VAL A 51 4.12 10.32 13.93
N ALA A 52 2.89 10.02 13.50
CA ALA A 52 2.28 8.71 13.68
C ALA A 52 2.96 7.64 12.81
N MET A 53 3.35 8.00 11.60
CA MET A 53 4.00 7.09 10.65
C MET A 53 5.47 6.84 11.00
N GLU A 54 6.20 7.87 11.43
CA GLU A 54 7.62 7.77 11.80
C GLU A 54 7.85 6.74 12.91
N LYS A 55 6.98 6.74 13.92
CA LYS A 55 7.09 5.76 15.01
C LYS A 55 6.97 4.32 14.50
N GLY A 56 5.99 4.03 13.66
CA GLY A 56 5.82 2.69 13.08
C GLY A 56 6.98 2.29 12.16
N LEU A 57 7.50 3.24 11.35
CA LEU A 57 8.66 2.99 10.48
C LEU A 57 9.94 2.78 11.29
N GLN A 58 10.10 3.47 12.42
CA GLN A 58 11.22 3.24 13.33
C GLN A 58 11.16 1.83 13.95
N GLU A 59 10.00 1.40 14.44
CA GLU A 59 9.81 0.04 14.95
C GLU A 59 10.11 -1.04 13.90
N LEU A 60 9.70 -0.83 12.64
CA LEU A 60 10.05 -1.71 11.53
C LEU A 60 11.56 -1.73 11.24
N THR A 61 12.22 -0.57 11.30
CA THR A 61 13.68 -0.45 11.09
C THR A 61 14.46 -1.17 12.20
N ASP A 62 13.94 -1.14 13.44
CA ASP A 62 14.54 -1.83 14.58
C ASP A 62 14.43 -3.37 14.43
N LEU A 63 13.36 -3.84 13.78
CA LEU A 63 13.20 -5.26 13.44
C LEU A 63 14.11 -5.69 12.28
N ASN A 64 14.24 -4.87 11.26
CA ASN A 64 15.11 -5.11 10.11
C ASN A 64 15.60 -3.79 9.51
N LYS A 65 16.92 -3.60 9.50
CA LYS A 65 17.59 -2.38 9.01
C LYS A 65 17.29 -2.05 7.54
N ASP A 66 16.92 -3.03 6.73
CA ASP A 66 16.54 -2.82 5.34
C ASP A 66 15.28 -1.95 5.20
N TYR A 67 14.39 -1.95 6.18
CA TYR A 67 13.21 -1.08 6.21
C TYR A 67 13.53 0.39 6.48
N GLY A 68 14.75 0.71 6.95
CA GLY A 68 15.22 2.10 7.07
C GLY A 68 15.34 2.86 5.73
N LYS A 69 15.17 2.17 4.60
CA LYS A 69 15.09 2.77 3.26
C LYS A 69 13.68 3.23 2.87
N ILE A 70 12.69 3.02 3.74
CA ILE A 70 11.31 3.44 3.55
C ILE A 70 11.15 4.85 4.11
N ALA A 71 10.67 5.78 3.28
CA ALA A 71 10.39 7.15 3.68
C ALA A 71 8.89 7.44 3.52
N TYR A 72 8.31 8.06 4.53
CA TYR A 72 6.94 8.57 4.48
C TYR A 72 6.93 10.08 4.22
N VAL A 73 6.03 10.52 3.35
CA VAL A 73 5.82 11.93 3.03
C VAL A 73 4.34 12.25 3.21
N GLU A 74 4.06 13.06 4.23
CA GLU A 74 2.72 13.60 4.46
C GLU A 74 2.32 14.56 3.33
N ARG A 75 1.09 14.43 2.85
CA ARG A 75 0.49 15.30 1.83
C ARG A 75 -0.83 15.85 2.33
N SER A 76 -1.12 17.09 1.95
CA SER A 76 -2.41 17.68 2.26
C SER A 76 -3.54 16.91 1.55
N PRO A 77 -4.63 16.54 2.25
CA PRO A 77 -5.78 15.91 1.61
C PRO A 77 -6.36 16.74 0.45
N ALA A 78 -6.32 18.08 0.57
CA ALA A 78 -6.88 18.99 -0.42
C ALA A 78 -6.11 19.00 -1.75
N SER A 79 -4.79 18.78 -1.74
CA SER A 79 -3.94 18.78 -2.94
C SER A 79 -3.46 17.39 -3.36
N PHE A 80 -3.76 16.33 -2.59
CA PHE A 80 -3.20 14.99 -2.79
C PHE A 80 -3.34 14.48 -4.24
N SER A 81 -4.55 14.57 -4.80
CA SER A 81 -4.85 14.05 -6.15
C SER A 81 -4.09 14.79 -7.25
N SER A 82 -3.95 16.12 -7.12
CA SER A 82 -3.20 16.95 -8.08
C SER A 82 -1.69 16.73 -7.95
N ASP A 83 -1.20 16.65 -6.72
CA ASP A 83 0.23 16.39 -6.45
C ASP A 83 0.64 15.01 -6.97
N LEU A 84 -0.20 13.99 -6.73
CA LEU A 84 0.02 12.63 -7.24
C LEU A 84 0.04 12.61 -8.77
N ALA A 85 -0.93 13.25 -9.43
CA ALA A 85 -0.99 13.29 -10.88
C ALA A 85 0.26 13.98 -11.49
N ASN A 86 0.68 15.11 -10.93
CA ASN A 86 1.86 15.83 -11.37
C ASN A 86 3.16 15.04 -11.17
N ALA A 87 3.30 14.38 -10.01
CA ALA A 87 4.46 13.56 -9.71
C ALA A 87 4.57 12.33 -10.63
N LEU A 88 3.44 11.66 -10.89
CA LEU A 88 3.40 10.52 -11.83
C LEU A 88 3.72 10.96 -13.27
N ALA A 89 3.18 12.10 -13.72
CA ALA A 89 3.47 12.65 -15.04
C ALA A 89 4.95 13.02 -15.21
N SER A 90 5.61 13.44 -14.12
CA SER A 90 7.04 13.78 -14.09
C SER A 90 7.96 12.58 -13.82
N GLY A 91 7.41 11.38 -13.64
CA GLY A 91 8.20 10.16 -13.36
C GLY A 91 8.82 10.10 -11.97
N VAL A 92 8.38 10.94 -11.03
CA VAL A 92 8.88 11.02 -9.65
C VAL A 92 7.81 10.70 -8.61
N GLY A 93 6.78 9.95 -9.03
CA GLY A 93 5.71 9.54 -8.15
C GLY A 93 6.15 8.61 -7.02
N PRO A 94 5.36 8.49 -5.94
CA PRO A 94 5.64 7.57 -4.85
C PRO A 94 5.49 6.11 -5.30
N ALA A 95 6.20 5.21 -4.63
CA ALA A 95 6.06 3.77 -4.84
C ALA A 95 4.76 3.22 -4.24
N LEU A 96 4.31 3.78 -3.12
CA LEU A 96 3.08 3.40 -2.43
C LEU A 96 2.32 4.66 -2.00
N ILE A 97 1.00 4.53 -1.87
CA ILE A 97 0.16 5.58 -1.30
C ILE A 97 -0.73 5.00 -0.20
N ILE A 98 -0.97 5.79 0.85
CA ILE A 98 -1.95 5.51 1.90
C ILE A 98 -3.08 6.52 1.76
N ILE A 99 -4.24 6.05 1.36
CA ILE A 99 -5.42 6.88 1.07
C ILE A 99 -6.66 6.33 1.78
N SER A 100 -7.65 7.19 1.98
CA SER A 100 -8.96 6.75 2.47
C SER A 100 -9.72 5.98 1.37
N GLN A 101 -10.68 5.17 1.77
CA GLN A 101 -11.55 4.42 0.85
C GLN A 101 -12.24 5.34 -0.17
N GLU A 102 -12.63 6.54 0.25
CA GLU A 102 -13.30 7.53 -0.61
C GLU A 102 -12.42 7.97 -1.78
N MET A 103 -11.11 8.03 -1.57
CA MET A 103 -10.14 8.39 -2.60
C MET A 103 -9.84 7.24 -3.57
N LEU A 104 -10.20 6.00 -3.25
CA LEU A 104 -9.87 4.84 -4.08
C LEU A 104 -10.46 4.96 -5.49
N GLN A 105 -11.74 5.33 -5.62
CA GLN A 105 -12.40 5.41 -6.92
C GLN A 105 -11.81 6.51 -7.83
N PRO A 106 -11.60 7.75 -7.35
CA PRO A 106 -10.94 8.79 -8.14
C PRO A 106 -9.50 8.44 -8.56
N GLU A 107 -8.76 7.75 -7.69
CA GLU A 107 -7.36 7.45 -7.92
C GLU A 107 -7.13 6.11 -8.64
N ARG A 108 -8.15 5.28 -8.78
CA ARG A 108 -8.06 3.90 -9.30
C ARG A 108 -7.29 3.76 -10.60
N ALA A 109 -7.46 4.69 -11.53
CA ALA A 109 -6.77 4.66 -12.83
C ALA A 109 -5.25 4.87 -12.72
N LYS A 110 -4.77 5.39 -11.61
CA LYS A 110 -3.35 5.62 -11.31
C LYS A 110 -2.71 4.49 -10.50
N LEU A 111 -3.50 3.52 -10.03
CA LEU A 111 -3.07 2.44 -9.18
C LEU A 111 -2.80 1.16 -9.97
N SER A 112 -1.75 0.46 -9.59
CA SER A 112 -1.50 -0.89 -10.07
C SER A 112 -2.31 -1.90 -9.27
N LEU A 113 -2.97 -2.82 -9.93
CA LEU A 113 -3.63 -3.95 -9.29
C LEU A 113 -2.59 -4.91 -8.71
N ILE A 114 -2.77 -5.33 -7.48
CA ILE A 114 -2.01 -6.42 -6.85
C ILE A 114 -2.67 -7.73 -7.27
N PRO A 115 -2.05 -8.54 -8.13
CA PRO A 115 -2.69 -9.74 -8.66
C PRO A 115 -2.77 -10.84 -7.60
N PHE A 116 -3.74 -11.75 -7.76
CA PHE A 116 -3.89 -12.90 -6.85
C PHE A 116 -2.70 -13.88 -6.86
N SER A 117 -1.80 -13.77 -7.83
CA SER A 117 -0.52 -14.49 -7.81
C SER A 117 0.45 -13.97 -6.73
N SER A 118 0.34 -12.68 -6.37
CA SER A 118 1.16 -12.05 -5.33
C SER A 118 0.45 -12.01 -3.96
N MET A 119 -0.88 -11.82 -3.96
CA MET A 119 -1.72 -11.84 -2.78
C MET A 119 -2.93 -12.75 -3.07
N PRO A 120 -2.88 -14.05 -2.75
CA PRO A 120 -4.00 -14.96 -2.98
C PRO A 120 -5.29 -14.45 -2.33
N GLN A 121 -6.41 -14.53 -3.04
CA GLN A 121 -7.71 -14.06 -2.55
C GLN A 121 -8.05 -14.65 -1.17
N ARG A 122 -7.78 -15.94 -0.98
CA ARG A 122 -8.02 -16.61 0.30
C ARG A 122 -7.19 -15.99 1.42
N THR A 123 -5.90 -15.71 1.17
CA THR A 123 -5.03 -15.05 2.15
C THR A 123 -5.59 -13.68 2.54
N PHE A 124 -6.11 -12.91 1.56
CA PHE A 124 -6.75 -11.65 1.84
C PHE A 124 -7.98 -11.81 2.75
N LEU A 125 -8.89 -12.72 2.40
CA LEU A 125 -10.12 -12.98 3.15
C LEU A 125 -9.86 -13.52 4.57
N ASP A 126 -8.82 -14.33 4.74
CA ASP A 126 -8.44 -14.90 6.04
C ASP A 126 -7.71 -13.87 6.93
N SER A 127 -7.09 -12.83 6.33
CA SER A 127 -6.27 -11.82 7.04
C SER A 127 -7.03 -10.55 7.40
N PHE A 128 -8.09 -10.21 6.67
CA PHE A 128 -8.78 -8.93 6.81
C PHE A 128 -10.27 -9.11 7.09
N LEU A 129 -10.87 -8.09 7.71
CA LEU A 129 -12.30 -8.07 7.99
C LEU A 129 -13.12 -8.06 6.68
N PRO A 130 -14.33 -8.67 6.66
CA PRO A 130 -15.16 -8.74 5.45
C PRO A 130 -15.49 -7.38 4.81
N ILE A 131 -15.51 -6.30 5.59
CA ILE A 131 -15.75 -4.94 5.09
C ILE A 131 -14.71 -4.53 4.02
N PHE A 132 -13.53 -5.14 4.01
CA PHE A 132 -12.47 -4.84 3.05
C PHE A 132 -12.57 -5.59 1.73
N GLU A 133 -13.54 -6.51 1.59
CA GLU A 133 -13.80 -7.20 0.33
C GLU A 133 -14.14 -6.24 -0.83
N VAL A 134 -14.56 -5.02 -0.50
CA VAL A 134 -14.79 -3.93 -1.46
C VAL A 134 -13.55 -3.58 -2.31
N TYR A 135 -12.35 -3.91 -1.85
CA TYR A 135 -11.10 -3.69 -2.59
C TYR A 135 -10.79 -4.82 -3.58
N LEU A 136 -11.46 -5.97 -3.48
CA LEU A 136 -11.24 -7.11 -4.35
C LEU A 136 -11.87 -6.88 -5.72
N THR A 137 -11.21 -7.45 -6.72
CA THR A 137 -11.68 -7.57 -8.10
C THR A 137 -11.69 -9.04 -8.50
N SER A 138 -12.03 -9.34 -9.75
CA SER A 138 -11.96 -10.72 -10.28
C SER A 138 -10.52 -11.26 -10.41
N THR A 139 -9.49 -10.40 -10.39
CA THR A 139 -8.11 -10.79 -10.70
C THR A 139 -7.08 -10.36 -9.66
N GLY A 140 -7.49 -9.59 -8.64
CA GLY A 140 -6.59 -9.09 -7.60
C GLY A 140 -7.25 -8.08 -6.67
N THR A 141 -6.45 -7.29 -5.98
CA THR A 141 -6.90 -6.21 -5.10
C THR A 141 -6.23 -4.88 -5.46
N TYR A 142 -6.95 -3.76 -5.27
CA TYR A 142 -6.39 -2.41 -5.46
C TYR A 142 -5.63 -1.88 -4.26
N GLY A 143 -5.73 -2.53 -3.13
CA GLY A 143 -5.01 -2.11 -1.93
C GLY A 143 -5.06 -3.14 -0.83
N ILE A 144 -4.17 -2.95 0.13
CA ILE A 144 -4.10 -3.72 1.37
C ILE A 144 -4.64 -2.82 2.48
N PRO A 145 -5.63 -3.28 3.26
CA PRO A 145 -6.15 -2.50 4.38
C PRO A 145 -5.03 -2.20 5.40
N PHE A 146 -4.91 -0.93 5.79
CA PHE A 146 -3.91 -0.47 6.73
C PHE A 146 -4.53 -0.09 8.09
N ILE A 147 -5.61 0.71 8.06
CA ILE A 147 -6.34 1.14 9.24
C ILE A 147 -7.84 1.02 8.95
N ALA A 148 -8.62 0.61 9.94
CA ALA A 148 -10.07 0.69 9.94
C ALA A 148 -10.52 1.74 10.95
N ASP A 149 -11.33 2.70 10.50
CA ASP A 149 -11.96 3.72 11.35
C ASP A 149 -13.49 3.63 11.20
N PRO A 150 -14.13 2.65 11.86
CA PRO A 150 -15.57 2.45 11.75
C PRO A 150 -16.32 3.49 12.58
N LEU A 151 -17.44 4.00 12.03
CA LEU A 151 -18.41 4.72 12.80
C LEU A 151 -19.10 3.76 13.78
N VAL A 152 -19.16 4.14 15.04
CA VAL A 152 -19.80 3.36 16.10
C VAL A 152 -20.85 4.17 16.83
N LEU A 153 -21.94 3.53 17.23
CA LEU A 153 -22.98 4.13 18.03
C LEU A 153 -22.69 3.88 19.52
N TYR A 154 -22.37 4.95 20.26
CA TYR A 154 -22.31 4.90 21.71
C TYR A 154 -23.68 5.13 22.31
N TYR A 155 -24.03 4.38 23.33
CA TYR A 155 -25.30 4.50 24.01
C TYR A 155 -25.17 4.42 25.54
N ASN A 156 -26.07 5.11 26.24
CA ASN A 156 -26.16 5.06 27.69
C ASN A 156 -27.17 3.96 28.09
N ARG A 157 -26.69 2.89 28.73
CA ARG A 157 -27.55 1.75 29.13
C ARG A 157 -28.71 2.13 30.04
N PRO A 158 -28.53 2.93 31.11
CA PRO A 158 -29.62 3.39 31.95
C PRO A 158 -30.70 4.15 31.17
N MET A 159 -30.34 5.01 30.24
CA MET A 159 -31.30 5.75 29.41
C MET A 159 -32.07 4.84 28.46
N LEU A 160 -31.41 3.85 27.86
CA LEU A 160 -32.07 2.84 27.04
C LEU A 160 -33.05 2.03 27.83
N ALA A 161 -32.66 1.56 29.02
CA ALA A 161 -33.57 0.81 29.91
C ALA A 161 -34.76 1.63 30.34
N ALA A 162 -34.58 2.92 30.66
CA ALA A 162 -35.68 3.84 31.00
C ALA A 162 -36.64 4.08 29.82
N ALA A 163 -36.14 3.96 28.58
CA ALA A 163 -36.98 4.02 27.36
C ALA A 163 -37.62 2.67 26.99
N GLY A 164 -37.47 1.64 27.84
CA GLY A 164 -38.04 0.29 27.63
C GLY A 164 -37.22 -0.59 26.67
N ALA A 165 -36.03 -0.18 26.26
CA ALA A 165 -35.17 -0.99 25.41
C ALA A 165 -34.25 -1.90 26.22
N VAL A 166 -34.40 -3.21 26.06
CA VAL A 166 -33.62 -4.24 26.80
C VAL A 166 -32.23 -4.41 26.23
N SER A 167 -32.04 -4.11 24.94
CA SER A 167 -30.74 -4.23 24.22
C SER A 167 -30.50 -3.00 23.35
N ALA A 168 -29.21 -2.85 22.94
CA ALA A 168 -28.86 -1.81 21.98
C ALA A 168 -29.56 -2.03 20.63
N PRO A 169 -30.07 -0.95 20.00
CA PRO A 169 -30.67 -1.05 18.68
C PRO A 169 -29.63 -1.53 17.65
N SER A 170 -30.02 -2.48 16.80
CA SER A 170 -29.13 -3.06 15.78
C SER A 170 -29.35 -2.45 14.39
N THR A 171 -30.39 -1.63 14.20
CA THR A 171 -30.70 -0.96 12.94
C THR A 171 -30.99 0.53 13.15
N TRP A 172 -30.87 1.32 12.11
CA TRP A 172 -31.16 2.75 12.16
C TRP A 172 -32.66 3.03 12.40
N GLU A 173 -33.55 2.17 11.92
CA GLU A 173 -35.00 2.25 12.15
C GLU A 173 -35.30 2.06 13.63
N ALA A 174 -34.60 1.10 14.27
CA ALA A 174 -34.75 0.90 15.72
C ALA A 174 -34.22 2.11 16.52
N VAL A 175 -33.13 2.72 16.09
CA VAL A 175 -32.60 3.98 16.68
C VAL A 175 -33.63 5.09 16.54
N ALA A 176 -34.21 5.29 15.35
CA ALA A 176 -35.19 6.31 15.08
C ALA A 176 -36.46 6.10 15.93
N GLY A 177 -36.89 4.85 16.14
CA GLY A 177 -38.03 4.50 16.99
C GLY A 177 -37.79 4.79 18.47
N LEU A 178 -36.57 4.68 18.97
CA LEU A 178 -36.20 4.96 20.36
C LEU A 178 -35.93 6.44 20.64
N ALA A 179 -35.52 7.19 19.63
CA ALA A 179 -35.08 8.57 19.78
C ALA A 179 -36.13 9.47 20.49
N PRO A 180 -37.48 9.42 20.20
CA PRO A 180 -38.47 10.24 20.90
C PRO A 180 -38.56 9.94 22.38
N ALA A 181 -38.35 8.67 22.80
CA ALA A 181 -38.46 8.27 24.21
C ALA A 181 -37.23 8.68 25.04
N ILE A 182 -36.08 8.86 24.37
CA ILE A 182 -34.79 9.22 25.00
C ILE A 182 -34.58 10.73 24.99
N THR A 183 -35.15 11.43 24.01
CA THR A 183 -34.97 12.88 23.85
C THR A 183 -35.66 13.63 24.99
N LYS A 184 -34.87 14.25 25.87
CA LYS A 184 -35.40 15.22 26.85
C LYS A 184 -35.58 16.54 26.13
N ARG A 185 -36.84 16.97 25.92
CA ARG A 185 -37.11 18.37 25.57
C ARG A 185 -36.82 19.24 26.81
N THR A 186 -35.81 20.05 26.75
CA THR A 186 -35.64 21.17 27.63
C THR A 186 -36.56 22.25 27.06
N ASP A 187 -37.74 22.45 27.68
CA ASP A 187 -38.53 23.63 27.40
C ASP A 187 -37.72 24.82 27.89
N ALA A 188 -37.15 25.62 26.95
CA ALA A 188 -36.50 26.89 27.21
C ALA A 188 -37.50 28.02 27.14
#